data_1329427af6ad5385578aa26a85b176ba
#
_entry.id   1329427af6ad5385578aa26a85b176ba
#
_cell.length_a   1.000
_cell.length_b   1.000
_cell.length_c   1.000
_cell.angle_alpha   90.00
_cell.angle_beta   90.00
_cell.angle_gamma   90.00
#
_symmetry.space_group_name_H-M   'P 1'
#
loop_
_entity.id
_entity.type
_entity.pdbx_description
1 polymer ?
#
loop_
_entity_poly.entity_id
_entity_poly.type
_entity_poly.pdbx_seq_one_letter_code
_entity_poly.pdbx_strand_id
1 'polypeptide(L)'
;MDWLNFSLTLPVTDPTWIFLLVLLIILFAPILLNKLRIPHIIGMILAGLVIGEHGFNILVRDSSFELFGKVGLYYIMFLAGLEMNMGDFKKNRGKAVMLGLLAFVIPIGIGLVTNMMLLKYSLVTSILLASMYASHTLVAYPIVIRYGVSRHRSVSIAVGGTAVTDTLTLLVLAVVGGLFKGESGGLFWLWLVVKVIFLGALIMYSFPRIGRWFFRRYDDNVMQFIFVLAMVFLGAGLMAVSYTHLRAHETLANL
;
A
#
# COMPACT_ATOMS: atom_id res chain seq x y z
N MET A 1 -8.22 46.31 -3.85
CA MET A 1 -9.52 45.58 -3.92
C MET A 1 -9.40 44.42 -4.88
N ASP A 2 -8.46 43.48 -4.61
CA ASP A 2 -8.12 42.36 -5.55
C ASP A 2 -8.56 41.00 -5.02
N TRP A 3 -9.59 40.99 -4.17
CA TRP A 3 -10.13 39.78 -3.53
C TRP A 3 -11.06 38.97 -4.43
N LEU A 4 -11.43 39.47 -5.62
CA LEU A 4 -12.42 38.86 -6.51
C LEU A 4 -11.88 38.32 -7.84
N ASN A 5 -10.57 38.41 -8.09
CA ASN A 5 -9.96 37.75 -9.24
C ASN A 5 -9.58 36.30 -8.89
N PHE A 6 -10.56 35.53 -8.43
CA PHE A 6 -10.43 34.11 -8.26
C PHE A 6 -10.56 33.43 -9.63
N SER A 7 -9.52 33.52 -10.44
CA SER A 7 -9.42 32.69 -11.63
C SER A 7 -9.06 31.28 -11.19
N LEU A 8 -10.05 30.42 -11.01
CA LEU A 8 -9.85 28.97 -10.90
C LEU A 8 -9.22 28.49 -12.22
N THR A 9 -7.90 28.57 -12.29
CA THR A 9 -7.18 27.91 -13.39
C THR A 9 -7.25 26.41 -13.13
N LEU A 10 -7.90 25.68 -14.03
CA LEU A 10 -7.88 24.22 -14.02
C LEU A 10 -6.64 23.74 -14.77
N PRO A 11 -5.95 22.74 -14.26
CA PRO A 11 -6.14 22.04 -12.99
C PRO A 11 -5.72 22.87 -11.77
N VAL A 12 -6.35 22.60 -10.63
CA VAL A 12 -6.03 23.28 -9.36
C VAL A 12 -4.63 22.86 -8.92
N THR A 13 -3.75 23.83 -8.73
CA THR A 13 -2.34 23.59 -8.37
C THR A 13 -2.00 23.99 -6.93
N ASP A 14 -2.83 24.82 -6.30
CA ASP A 14 -2.60 25.25 -4.91
C ASP A 14 -2.91 24.10 -3.93
N PRO A 15 -1.94 23.70 -3.07
CA PRO A 15 -2.10 22.58 -2.13
C PRO A 15 -3.28 22.75 -1.17
N THR A 16 -3.63 23.98 -0.78
CA THR A 16 -4.73 24.25 0.14
C THR A 16 -6.07 23.92 -0.50
N TRP A 17 -6.26 24.34 -1.75
CA TRP A 17 -7.47 24.04 -2.53
C TRP A 17 -7.57 22.56 -2.88
N ILE A 18 -6.45 21.91 -3.22
CA ILE A 18 -6.39 20.45 -3.45
C ILE A 18 -6.87 19.74 -2.18
N PHE A 19 -6.32 20.11 -1.01
CA PHE A 19 -6.70 19.50 0.25
C PHE A 19 -8.17 19.72 0.60
N LEU A 20 -8.68 20.95 0.40
CA LEU A 20 -10.11 21.25 0.59
C LEU A 20 -11.00 20.37 -0.31
N LEU A 21 -10.68 20.27 -1.60
CA LEU A 21 -11.44 19.44 -2.55
C LEU A 21 -11.43 17.97 -2.14
N VAL A 22 -10.28 17.45 -1.72
CA VAL A 22 -10.17 16.07 -1.21
C VAL A 22 -11.07 15.88 0.03
N LEU A 23 -11.06 16.81 0.98
CA LEU A 23 -11.93 16.75 2.16
C LEU A 23 -13.42 16.78 1.78
N LEU A 24 -13.79 17.63 0.83
CA LEU A 24 -15.16 17.69 0.32
C LEU A 24 -15.59 16.39 -0.36
N ILE A 25 -14.70 15.76 -1.12
CA ILE A 25 -14.96 14.45 -1.73
C ILE A 25 -15.15 13.38 -0.66
N ILE A 26 -14.24 13.32 0.32
CA ILE A 26 -14.33 12.36 1.44
C ILE A 26 -15.64 12.54 2.21
N LEU A 27 -16.11 13.77 2.36
CA LEU A 27 -17.35 14.09 3.06
C LEU A 27 -18.60 13.78 2.21
N PHE A 28 -18.65 14.29 0.98
CA PHE A 28 -19.87 14.26 0.17
C PHE A 28 -20.05 13.00 -0.67
N ALA A 29 -18.97 12.39 -1.18
CA ALA A 29 -19.07 11.19 -1.99
C ALA A 29 -19.76 10.02 -1.26
N PRO A 30 -19.42 9.70 0.00
CA PRO A 30 -20.14 8.68 0.76
C PRO A 30 -21.62 9.04 1.02
N ILE A 31 -21.91 10.30 1.31
CA ILE A 31 -23.29 10.77 1.59
C ILE A 31 -24.16 10.60 0.34
N LEU A 32 -23.66 11.04 -0.82
CA LEU A 32 -24.39 10.99 -2.07
C LEU A 32 -24.60 9.55 -2.54
N LEU A 33 -23.58 8.72 -2.46
CA LEU A 33 -23.60 7.35 -2.97
C LEU A 33 -24.25 6.35 -2.02
N ASN A 34 -24.34 6.68 -0.73
CA ASN A 34 -25.11 5.88 0.22
C ASN A 34 -26.61 5.83 -0.16
N LYS A 35 -27.15 6.91 -0.77
CA LYS A 35 -28.52 6.90 -1.31
C LYS A 35 -28.69 5.89 -2.45
N LEU A 36 -27.61 5.61 -3.19
CA LEU A 36 -27.58 4.64 -4.29
C LEU A 36 -27.21 3.22 -3.82
N ARG A 37 -27.07 3.00 -2.51
CA ARG A 37 -26.60 1.73 -1.90
C ARG A 37 -25.23 1.29 -2.40
N ILE A 38 -24.40 2.21 -2.87
CA ILE A 38 -23.03 1.94 -3.30
C ILE A 38 -22.11 2.06 -2.08
N PRO A 39 -21.22 1.07 -1.85
CA PRO A 39 -20.22 1.16 -0.77
C PRO A 39 -19.39 2.45 -0.89
N HIS A 40 -19.20 3.16 0.22
CA HIS A 40 -18.52 4.46 0.25
C HIS A 40 -17.11 4.45 -0.36
N ILE A 41 -16.37 3.33 -0.26
CA ILE A 41 -15.04 3.17 -0.86
C ILE A 41 -15.12 3.24 -2.40
N ILE A 42 -16.09 2.54 -3.00
CA ILE A 42 -16.32 2.58 -4.44
C ILE A 42 -16.69 4.01 -4.86
N GLY A 43 -17.50 4.67 -4.03
CA GLY A 43 -17.87 6.06 -4.26
C GLY A 43 -16.69 7.02 -4.29
N MET A 44 -15.74 6.86 -3.37
CA MET A 44 -14.51 7.67 -3.37
C MET A 44 -13.64 7.39 -4.60
N ILE A 45 -13.53 6.13 -5.03
CA ILE A 45 -12.80 5.77 -6.26
C ILE A 45 -13.45 6.41 -7.49
N LEU A 46 -14.78 6.31 -7.61
CA LEU A 46 -15.52 6.94 -8.72
C LEU A 46 -15.37 8.46 -8.72
N ALA A 47 -15.47 9.10 -7.56
CA ALA A 47 -15.24 10.53 -7.43
C ALA A 47 -13.81 10.92 -7.85
N GLY A 48 -12.80 10.16 -7.45
CA GLY A 48 -11.42 10.33 -7.88
C GLY A 48 -11.23 10.18 -9.39
N LEU A 49 -11.92 9.23 -10.02
CA LEU A 49 -11.90 9.03 -11.48
C LEU A 49 -12.49 10.23 -12.21
N VAL A 50 -13.63 10.75 -11.72
CA VAL A 50 -14.34 11.89 -12.33
C VAL A 50 -13.53 13.19 -12.25
N ILE A 51 -12.88 13.44 -11.09
CA ILE A 51 -12.17 14.70 -10.82
C ILE A 51 -10.71 14.66 -11.27
N GLY A 52 -10.16 13.45 -11.42
CA GLY A 52 -8.77 13.22 -11.79
C GLY A 52 -8.43 13.61 -13.23
N GLU A 53 -7.17 13.40 -13.58
CA GLU A 53 -6.54 13.78 -14.85
C GLU A 53 -7.25 13.20 -16.09
N HIS A 54 -7.82 11.98 -15.97
CA HIS A 54 -8.54 11.31 -17.07
C HIS A 54 -10.05 11.59 -17.07
N GLY A 55 -10.56 12.38 -16.11
CA GLY A 55 -11.94 12.85 -16.06
C GLY A 55 -12.04 14.34 -16.40
N PHE A 56 -12.55 15.14 -15.48
CA PHE A 56 -12.66 16.60 -15.66
C PHE A 56 -11.35 17.36 -15.49
N ASN A 57 -10.26 16.69 -15.17
CA ASN A 57 -8.93 17.27 -14.95
C ASN A 57 -8.92 18.44 -13.95
N ILE A 58 -9.70 18.30 -12.87
CA ILE A 58 -9.80 19.30 -11.80
C ILE A 58 -8.60 19.18 -10.86
N LEU A 59 -8.20 17.93 -10.55
CA LEU A 59 -7.07 17.62 -9.69
C LEU A 59 -6.03 16.82 -10.46
N VAL A 60 -4.77 17.28 -10.39
CA VAL A 60 -3.60 16.53 -10.85
C VAL A 60 -2.91 15.90 -9.64
N ARG A 61 -2.40 14.69 -9.84
CA ARG A 61 -1.65 13.97 -8.82
C ARG A 61 -0.28 14.63 -8.63
N ASP A 62 -0.13 15.39 -7.57
CA ASP A 62 1.14 15.97 -7.14
C ASP A 62 1.82 15.16 -6.03
N SER A 63 3.02 15.57 -5.62
CA SER A 63 3.78 14.92 -4.55
C SER A 63 3.08 14.97 -3.19
N SER A 64 2.33 16.04 -2.92
CA SER A 64 1.57 16.21 -1.68
C SER A 64 0.43 15.20 -1.61
N PHE A 65 -0.31 15.06 -2.71
CA PHE A 65 -1.41 14.09 -2.84
C PHE A 65 -0.89 12.65 -2.68
N GLU A 66 0.27 12.35 -3.28
CA GLU A 66 0.90 11.04 -3.15
C GLU A 66 1.34 10.75 -1.70
N LEU A 67 1.87 11.76 -1.00
CA LEU A 67 2.25 11.64 0.39
C LEU A 67 1.04 11.31 1.28
N PHE A 68 -0.07 12.04 1.14
CA PHE A 68 -1.30 11.77 1.90
C PHE A 68 -1.85 10.37 1.64
N GLY A 69 -1.81 9.92 0.39
CA GLY A 69 -2.21 8.56 0.03
C GLY A 69 -1.34 7.49 0.71
N LYS A 70 -0.02 7.68 0.71
CA LYS A 70 0.93 6.78 1.39
C LYS A 70 0.72 6.78 2.92
N VAL A 71 0.52 7.97 3.52
CA VAL A 71 0.23 8.09 4.97
C VAL A 71 -1.03 7.30 5.32
N GLY A 72 -2.12 7.50 4.56
CA GLY A 72 -3.37 6.78 4.77
C GLY A 72 -3.22 5.27 4.64
N LEU A 73 -2.50 4.81 3.60
CA LEU A 73 -2.24 3.38 3.37
C LEU A 73 -1.46 2.75 4.51
N TYR A 74 -0.36 3.37 4.94
CA TYR A 74 0.45 2.86 6.04
C TYR A 74 -0.32 2.86 7.36
N TYR A 75 -1.13 3.88 7.60
CA TYR A 75 -1.98 3.96 8.79
C TYR A 75 -3.03 2.85 8.84
N ILE A 76 -3.72 2.57 7.74
CA ILE A 76 -4.69 1.47 7.66
C ILE A 76 -4.01 0.11 7.87
N MET A 77 -2.86 -0.11 7.26
CA MET A 77 -2.08 -1.34 7.45
C MET A 77 -1.64 -1.53 8.91
N PHE A 78 -1.22 -0.44 9.54
CA PHE A 78 -0.84 -0.45 10.94
C PHE A 78 -2.04 -0.76 11.85
N LEU A 79 -3.20 -0.12 11.64
CA LEU A 79 -4.42 -0.42 12.39
C LEU A 79 -4.83 -1.89 12.23
N ALA A 80 -4.78 -2.41 11.02
CA ALA A 80 -5.07 -3.82 10.77
C ALA A 80 -4.14 -4.75 11.56
N GLY A 81 -2.85 -4.40 11.63
CA GLY A 81 -1.88 -5.13 12.45
C GLY A 81 -2.16 -5.06 13.95
N LEU A 82 -2.57 -3.89 14.45
CA LEU A 82 -2.90 -3.69 15.87
C LEU A 82 -4.16 -4.44 16.30
N GLU A 83 -5.19 -4.43 15.48
CA GLU A 83 -6.46 -5.09 15.80
C GLU A 83 -6.42 -6.60 15.61
N MET A 84 -5.42 -7.10 14.89
CA MET A 84 -5.26 -8.53 14.64
C MET A 84 -4.99 -9.30 15.94
N ASN A 85 -5.77 -10.35 16.21
CA ASN A 85 -5.51 -11.24 17.33
C ASN A 85 -4.25 -12.09 17.06
N MET A 86 -3.12 -11.70 17.66
CA MET A 86 -1.84 -12.37 17.48
C MET A 86 -1.83 -13.82 17.96
N GLY A 87 -2.67 -14.18 18.93
CA GLY A 87 -2.85 -15.55 19.40
C GLY A 87 -3.47 -16.43 18.31
N ASP A 88 -4.56 -15.97 17.73
CA ASP A 88 -5.25 -16.64 16.63
C ASP A 88 -4.41 -16.68 15.37
N PHE A 89 -3.66 -15.62 15.08
CA PHE A 89 -2.72 -15.59 13.96
C PHE A 89 -1.63 -16.66 14.11
N LYS A 90 -0.94 -16.73 15.26
CA LYS A 90 0.09 -17.75 15.52
C LYS A 90 -0.46 -19.17 15.39
N LYS A 91 -1.68 -19.42 15.91
CA LYS A 91 -2.34 -20.72 15.83
C LYS A 91 -2.73 -21.09 14.39
N ASN A 92 -3.07 -20.10 13.55
CA ASN A 92 -3.58 -20.30 12.19
C ASN A 92 -2.61 -19.85 11.09
N ARG A 93 -1.33 -19.61 11.42
CA ARG A 93 -0.32 -19.12 10.46
C ARG A 93 -0.25 -19.95 9.17
N GLY A 94 -0.35 -21.28 9.27
CA GLY A 94 -0.37 -22.15 8.10
C GLY A 94 -1.55 -21.89 7.17
N LYS A 95 -2.75 -21.61 7.74
CA LYS A 95 -3.94 -21.26 6.97
C LYS A 95 -3.81 -19.88 6.31
N ALA A 96 -3.20 -18.91 7.00
CA ALA A 96 -2.93 -17.59 6.45
C ALA A 96 -1.94 -17.66 5.28
N VAL A 97 -0.84 -18.39 5.43
CA VAL A 97 0.13 -18.61 4.36
C VAL A 97 -0.51 -19.34 3.17
N MET A 98 -1.26 -20.41 3.42
CA MET A 98 -1.96 -21.16 2.36
C MET A 98 -2.96 -20.28 1.63
N LEU A 99 -3.76 -19.48 2.36
CA LEU A 99 -4.70 -18.54 1.76
C LEU A 99 -3.95 -17.51 0.90
N GLY A 100 -2.87 -16.94 1.41
CA GLY A 100 -2.04 -15.98 0.67
C GLY A 100 -1.42 -16.57 -0.58
N LEU A 101 -0.89 -17.78 -0.51
CA LEU A 101 -0.34 -18.48 -1.69
C LEU A 101 -1.41 -18.76 -2.73
N LEU A 102 -2.57 -19.27 -2.34
CA LEU A 102 -3.68 -19.51 -3.28
C LEU A 102 -4.21 -18.23 -3.87
N ALA A 103 -4.40 -17.19 -3.03
CA ALA A 103 -4.84 -15.86 -3.46
C ALA A 103 -3.81 -15.15 -4.34
N PHE A 104 -2.55 -15.56 -4.34
CA PHE A 104 -1.51 -15.09 -5.24
C PHE A 104 -1.46 -15.91 -6.54
N VAL A 105 -1.36 -17.24 -6.44
CA VAL A 105 -1.12 -18.13 -7.59
C VAL A 105 -2.32 -18.17 -8.53
N ILE A 106 -3.56 -18.22 -8.00
CA ILE A 106 -4.77 -18.34 -8.83
C ILE A 106 -4.98 -17.09 -9.69
N PRO A 107 -5.01 -15.85 -9.14
CA PRO A 107 -5.17 -14.66 -9.97
C PRO A 107 -4.00 -14.44 -10.94
N ILE A 108 -2.77 -14.74 -10.55
CA ILE A 108 -1.62 -14.66 -11.46
C ILE A 108 -1.77 -15.64 -12.62
N GLY A 109 -2.13 -16.89 -12.36
CA GLY A 109 -2.32 -17.89 -13.40
C GLY A 109 -3.41 -17.48 -14.39
N ILE A 110 -4.58 -17.11 -13.91
CA ILE A 110 -5.69 -16.65 -14.74
C ILE A 110 -5.30 -15.35 -15.48
N GLY A 111 -4.73 -14.38 -14.75
CA GLY A 111 -4.32 -13.09 -15.32
C GLY A 111 -3.25 -13.23 -16.40
N LEU A 112 -2.28 -14.13 -16.22
CA LEU A 112 -1.23 -14.39 -17.20
C LEU A 112 -1.82 -14.94 -18.50
N VAL A 113 -2.67 -15.95 -18.39
CA VAL A 113 -3.35 -16.55 -19.55
C VAL A 113 -4.22 -15.51 -20.27
N THR A 114 -5.02 -14.76 -19.52
CA THR A 114 -5.90 -13.72 -20.08
C THR A 114 -5.09 -12.61 -20.77
N ASN A 115 -4.04 -12.11 -20.12
CA ASN A 115 -3.21 -11.03 -20.65
C ASN A 115 -2.46 -11.45 -21.93
N MET A 116 -1.95 -12.69 -21.98
CA MET A 116 -1.24 -13.19 -23.16
C MET A 116 -2.19 -13.57 -24.30
N MET A 117 -3.30 -14.27 -24.01
CA MET A 117 -4.17 -14.80 -25.05
C MET A 117 -5.19 -13.76 -25.54
N LEU A 118 -5.80 -13.00 -24.63
CA LEU A 118 -6.87 -12.05 -24.96
C LEU A 118 -6.31 -10.66 -25.31
N LEU A 119 -5.40 -10.14 -24.47
CA LEU A 119 -4.84 -8.80 -24.64
C LEU A 119 -3.55 -8.79 -25.47
N LYS A 120 -2.97 -9.96 -25.78
CA LYS A 120 -1.75 -10.14 -26.59
C LYS A 120 -0.54 -9.34 -26.09
N TYR A 121 -0.45 -9.14 -24.77
CA TYR A 121 0.69 -8.49 -24.15
C TYR A 121 1.92 -9.39 -24.12
N SER A 122 3.11 -8.76 -24.04
CA SER A 122 4.36 -9.50 -23.83
C SER A 122 4.35 -10.28 -22.52
N LEU A 123 5.15 -11.32 -22.40
CA LEU A 123 5.25 -12.13 -21.18
C LEU A 123 5.54 -11.27 -19.94
N VAL A 124 6.49 -10.35 -20.05
CA VAL A 124 6.91 -9.48 -18.93
C VAL A 124 5.78 -8.55 -18.49
N THR A 125 5.10 -7.92 -19.44
CA THR A 125 3.92 -7.07 -19.18
C THR A 125 2.79 -7.89 -18.58
N SER A 126 2.57 -9.10 -19.08
CA SER A 126 1.53 -10.00 -18.57
C SER A 126 1.78 -10.44 -17.13
N ILE A 127 3.03 -10.74 -16.77
CA ILE A 127 3.42 -11.06 -15.38
C ILE A 127 3.20 -9.85 -14.47
N LEU A 128 3.61 -8.66 -14.90
CA LEU A 128 3.45 -7.43 -14.14
C LEU A 128 1.97 -7.16 -13.84
N LEU A 129 1.12 -7.15 -14.86
CA LEU A 129 -0.32 -6.94 -14.70
C LEU A 129 -0.98 -8.04 -13.87
N ALA A 130 -0.63 -9.30 -14.10
CA ALA A 130 -1.17 -10.43 -13.34
C ALA A 130 -0.81 -10.35 -11.86
N SER A 131 0.40 -9.87 -11.52
CA SER A 131 0.80 -9.66 -10.13
C SER A 131 -0.03 -8.58 -9.43
N MET A 132 -0.46 -7.55 -10.18
CA MET A 132 -1.36 -6.51 -9.62
C MET A 132 -2.75 -7.07 -9.29
N TYR A 133 -3.26 -8.05 -10.04
CA TYR A 133 -4.54 -8.71 -9.73
C TYR A 133 -4.48 -9.56 -8.46
N ALA A 134 -3.31 -10.04 -8.11
CA ALA A 134 -3.10 -10.87 -6.93
C ALA A 134 -2.98 -10.05 -5.64
N SER A 135 -2.67 -8.75 -5.73
CA SER A 135 -2.55 -7.86 -4.57
C SER A 135 -3.90 -7.23 -4.26
N HIS A 136 -4.49 -7.65 -3.16
CA HIS A 136 -5.69 -7.00 -2.64
C HIS A 136 -5.34 -6.30 -1.33
N THR A 137 -4.78 -5.15 -1.41
CA THR A 137 -4.60 -4.30 -0.25
C THR A 137 -5.91 -4.23 0.54
N LEU A 138 -5.83 -4.20 1.83
CA LEU A 138 -6.90 -4.24 2.85
C LEU A 138 -8.08 -3.27 2.59
N VAL A 139 -8.56 -3.20 1.34
CA VAL A 139 -9.67 -2.33 0.90
C VAL A 139 -10.96 -2.65 1.66
N ALA A 140 -11.19 -3.92 1.97
CA ALA A 140 -12.35 -4.34 2.75
C ALA A 140 -12.19 -4.14 4.27
N TYR A 141 -10.98 -3.81 4.75
CA TYR A 141 -10.72 -3.73 6.19
C TYR A 141 -11.53 -2.63 6.91
N PRO A 142 -11.74 -1.42 6.37
CA PRO A 142 -12.64 -0.44 6.97
C PRO A 142 -14.08 -0.93 7.13
N ILE A 143 -14.54 -1.80 6.23
CA ILE A 143 -15.86 -2.43 6.32
C ILE A 143 -15.90 -3.39 7.50
N VAL A 144 -14.85 -4.20 7.68
CA VAL A 144 -14.69 -5.14 8.80
C VAL A 144 -14.69 -4.42 10.14
N ILE A 145 -13.98 -3.28 10.26
CA ILE A 145 -13.98 -2.41 11.45
C ILE A 145 -15.39 -1.91 11.74
N ARG A 146 -16.07 -1.38 10.71
CA ARG A 146 -17.44 -0.83 10.86
C ARG A 146 -18.43 -1.86 11.41
N TYR A 147 -18.28 -3.12 11.06
CA TYR A 147 -19.12 -4.21 11.60
C TYR A 147 -18.62 -4.78 12.94
N GLY A 148 -17.52 -4.28 13.48
CA GLY A 148 -16.99 -4.73 14.78
C GLY A 148 -16.45 -6.15 14.79
N VAL A 149 -16.13 -6.72 13.61
CA VAL A 149 -15.67 -8.11 13.46
C VAL A 149 -14.16 -8.23 13.20
N SER A 150 -13.39 -7.18 13.40
CA SER A 150 -11.95 -7.13 13.16
C SER A 150 -11.15 -8.20 13.92
N ARG A 151 -11.61 -8.58 15.12
CA ARG A 151 -10.98 -9.62 15.95
C ARG A 151 -11.41 -11.04 15.59
N HIS A 152 -12.26 -11.21 14.59
CA HIS A 152 -12.71 -12.55 14.21
C HIS A 152 -11.56 -13.35 13.58
N ARG A 153 -11.51 -14.66 13.87
CA ARG A 153 -10.46 -15.56 13.39
C ARG A 153 -10.27 -15.52 11.86
N SER A 154 -11.36 -15.48 11.10
CA SER A 154 -11.32 -15.41 9.65
C SER A 154 -10.66 -14.13 9.14
N VAL A 155 -10.88 -13.00 9.83
CA VAL A 155 -10.24 -11.71 9.52
C VAL A 155 -8.74 -11.76 9.78
N SER A 156 -8.32 -12.33 10.91
CA SER A 156 -6.88 -12.51 11.21
C SER A 156 -6.17 -13.38 10.16
N ILE A 157 -6.84 -14.44 9.66
CA ILE A 157 -6.30 -15.28 8.58
C ILE A 157 -6.24 -14.50 7.28
N ALA A 158 -7.27 -13.72 6.93
CA ALA A 158 -7.32 -12.91 5.72
C ALA A 158 -6.24 -11.83 5.71
N VAL A 159 -6.09 -11.08 6.80
CA VAL A 159 -5.04 -10.05 6.96
C VAL A 159 -3.65 -10.66 6.84
N GLY A 160 -3.43 -11.80 7.49
CA GLY A 160 -2.17 -12.54 7.34
C GLY A 160 -1.92 -13.04 5.92
N GLY A 161 -2.96 -13.52 5.24
CA GLY A 161 -2.91 -13.92 3.83
C GLY A 161 -2.56 -12.75 2.92
N THR A 162 -3.19 -11.58 3.14
CA THR A 162 -2.89 -10.35 2.38
C THR A 162 -1.42 -9.92 2.54
N ALA A 163 -0.85 -10.01 3.74
CA ALA A 163 0.57 -9.71 3.94
C ALA A 163 1.49 -10.63 3.11
N VAL A 164 1.11 -11.91 2.93
CA VAL A 164 1.84 -12.85 2.06
C VAL A 164 1.69 -12.46 0.59
N THR A 165 0.47 -12.17 0.11
CA THR A 165 0.25 -11.75 -1.29
C THR A 165 0.97 -10.46 -1.62
N ASP A 166 0.93 -9.46 -0.75
CA ASP A 166 1.61 -8.17 -0.95
C ASP A 166 3.13 -8.35 -1.04
N THR A 167 3.71 -9.18 -0.15
CA THR A 167 5.14 -9.50 -0.19
C THR A 167 5.54 -10.16 -1.49
N LEU A 168 4.76 -11.15 -1.96
CA LEU A 168 5.03 -11.85 -3.21
C LEU A 168 4.85 -10.94 -4.44
N THR A 169 3.84 -10.08 -4.43
CA THR A 169 3.61 -9.09 -5.50
C THR A 169 4.76 -8.09 -5.60
N LEU A 170 5.23 -7.58 -4.45
CA LEU A 170 6.39 -6.68 -4.43
C LEU A 170 7.66 -7.39 -4.91
N LEU A 171 7.83 -8.68 -4.61
CA LEU A 171 8.94 -9.49 -5.13
C LEU A 171 8.86 -9.59 -6.66
N VAL A 172 7.68 -9.90 -7.22
CA VAL A 172 7.49 -9.93 -8.68
C VAL A 172 7.78 -8.57 -9.31
N LEU A 173 7.28 -7.48 -8.70
CA LEU A 173 7.55 -6.11 -9.18
C LEU A 173 9.05 -5.80 -9.18
N ALA A 174 9.76 -6.20 -8.14
CA ALA A 174 11.22 -6.02 -8.05
C ALA A 174 11.94 -6.82 -9.13
N VAL A 175 11.53 -8.09 -9.36
CA VAL A 175 12.06 -8.95 -10.44
C VAL A 175 11.84 -8.29 -11.80
N VAL A 176 10.62 -7.94 -12.12
CA VAL A 176 10.28 -7.31 -13.41
C VAL A 176 11.02 -5.98 -13.58
N GLY A 177 11.05 -5.15 -12.52
CA GLY A 177 11.79 -3.88 -12.54
C GLY A 177 13.28 -4.03 -12.80
N GLY A 178 13.93 -5.05 -12.23
CA GLY A 178 15.33 -5.37 -12.48
C GLY A 178 15.58 -5.85 -13.92
N LEU A 179 14.69 -6.69 -14.47
CA LEU A 179 14.79 -7.12 -15.87
C LEU A 179 14.75 -5.95 -16.86
N PHE A 180 13.89 -4.95 -16.61
CA PHE A 180 13.84 -3.74 -17.45
C PHE A 180 15.10 -2.86 -17.36
N LYS A 181 15.86 -2.99 -16.27
CA LYS A 181 17.12 -2.25 -16.08
C LYS A 181 18.35 -3.01 -16.58
N GLY A 182 18.18 -4.19 -17.14
CA GLY A 182 19.30 -5.04 -17.59
C GLY A 182 20.01 -5.81 -16.46
N GLU A 183 19.49 -5.76 -15.24
CA GLU A 183 20.03 -6.48 -14.08
C GLU A 183 19.56 -7.94 -14.11
N SER A 184 20.22 -8.79 -14.89
CA SER A 184 19.79 -10.18 -15.08
C SER A 184 20.61 -11.24 -14.32
N GLY A 185 21.52 -10.82 -13.44
CA GLY A 185 22.39 -11.74 -12.69
C GLY A 185 21.66 -12.48 -11.56
N GLY A 186 21.78 -13.80 -11.49
CA GLY A 186 21.21 -14.60 -10.39
C GLY A 186 21.67 -14.16 -8.99
N LEU A 187 22.88 -13.58 -8.89
CA LEU A 187 23.43 -13.02 -7.66
C LEU A 187 22.65 -11.78 -7.18
N PHE A 188 22.11 -10.96 -8.10
CA PHE A 188 21.28 -9.81 -7.78
C PHE A 188 19.99 -10.23 -7.05
N TRP A 189 19.32 -11.27 -7.56
CA TRP A 189 18.09 -11.79 -6.96
C TRP A 189 18.31 -12.37 -5.56
N LEU A 190 19.41 -13.09 -5.39
CA LEU A 190 19.79 -13.61 -4.06
C LEU A 190 20.01 -12.46 -3.07
N TRP A 191 20.76 -11.43 -3.47
CA TRP A 191 21.01 -10.26 -2.63
C TRP A 191 19.73 -9.48 -2.28
N LEU A 192 18.81 -9.32 -3.23
CA LEU A 192 17.53 -8.66 -2.99
C LEU A 192 16.71 -9.41 -1.93
N VAL A 193 16.56 -10.73 -2.09
CA VAL A 193 15.82 -11.56 -1.12
C VAL A 193 16.50 -11.53 0.25
N VAL A 194 17.82 -11.65 0.32
CA VAL A 194 18.58 -11.59 1.57
C VAL A 194 18.38 -10.23 2.26
N LYS A 195 18.45 -9.11 1.52
CA LYS A 195 18.23 -7.76 2.08
C LYS A 195 16.82 -7.60 2.64
N VAL A 196 15.80 -8.05 1.92
CA VAL A 196 14.40 -7.96 2.38
C VAL A 196 14.19 -8.79 3.65
N ILE A 197 14.70 -10.02 3.68
CA ILE A 197 14.61 -10.88 4.86
C ILE A 197 15.38 -10.28 6.03
N PHE A 198 16.61 -9.81 5.81
CA PHE A 198 17.45 -9.20 6.85
C PHE A 198 16.78 -7.95 7.43
N LEU A 199 16.29 -7.05 6.58
CA LEU A 199 15.63 -5.82 7.02
C LEU A 199 14.32 -6.12 7.74
N GLY A 200 13.53 -7.06 7.23
CA GLY A 200 12.30 -7.52 7.90
C GLY A 200 12.60 -8.10 9.29
N ALA A 201 13.63 -8.96 9.41
CA ALA A 201 14.06 -9.52 10.68
C ALA A 201 14.56 -8.43 11.63
N LEU A 202 15.33 -7.45 11.12
CA LEU A 202 15.82 -6.31 11.89
C LEU A 202 14.66 -5.47 12.44
N ILE A 203 13.66 -5.15 11.64
CA ILE A 203 12.47 -4.41 12.06
C ILE A 203 11.69 -5.22 13.11
N MET A 204 11.44 -6.50 12.86
CA MET A 204 10.72 -7.37 13.80
C MET A 204 11.45 -7.53 15.14
N TYR A 205 12.77 -7.42 15.15
CA TYR A 205 13.56 -7.52 16.38
C TYR A 205 13.67 -6.17 17.10
N SER A 206 13.99 -5.09 16.37
CA SER A 206 14.30 -3.77 16.96
C SER A 206 13.05 -3.00 17.37
N PHE A 207 12.00 -2.95 16.53
CA PHE A 207 10.81 -2.14 16.78
C PHE A 207 10.08 -2.49 18.09
N PRO A 208 9.85 -3.78 18.41
CA PRO A 208 9.21 -4.13 19.69
C PRO A 208 10.07 -3.78 20.91
N ARG A 209 11.41 -3.77 20.78
CA ARG A 209 12.29 -3.38 21.87
C ARG A 209 12.26 -1.89 22.11
N ILE A 210 12.41 -1.11 21.03
CA ILE A 210 12.37 0.35 21.09
C ILE A 210 10.97 0.81 21.58
N GLY A 211 9.90 0.18 21.06
CA GLY A 211 8.54 0.47 21.49
C GLY A 211 8.32 0.22 22.98
N ARG A 212 8.73 -0.95 23.47
CA ARG A 212 8.63 -1.26 24.92
C ARG A 212 9.41 -0.31 25.79
N TRP A 213 10.59 0.11 25.36
CA TRP A 213 11.39 1.10 26.07
C TRP A 213 10.68 2.45 26.12
N PHE A 214 10.15 2.92 24.99
CA PHE A 214 9.45 4.19 24.87
C PHE A 214 8.16 4.22 25.71
N PHE A 215 7.29 3.21 25.57
CA PHE A 215 6.03 3.14 26.29
C PHE A 215 6.18 2.95 27.82
N ARG A 216 7.31 2.45 28.27
CA ARG A 216 7.61 2.41 29.72
C ARG A 216 8.06 3.77 30.26
N ARG A 217 8.58 4.63 29.41
CA ARG A 217 9.14 5.94 29.80
C ARG A 217 8.14 7.07 29.68
N TYR A 218 7.26 7.00 28.70
CA TYR A 218 6.31 8.07 28.36
C TYR A 218 4.90 7.51 28.34
N ASP A 219 4.01 8.05 29.22
CA ASP A 219 2.62 7.61 29.38
C ASP A 219 1.61 8.61 28.79
N ASP A 220 2.06 9.42 27.83
CA ASP A 220 1.22 10.37 27.09
C ASP A 220 0.72 9.73 25.79
N ASN A 221 -0.60 9.65 25.63
CA ASN A 221 -1.25 9.08 24.46
C ASN A 221 -0.86 9.76 23.14
N VAL A 222 -0.68 11.08 23.15
CA VAL A 222 -0.30 11.85 21.96
C VAL A 222 1.13 11.50 21.55
N MET A 223 2.06 11.51 22.51
CA MET A 223 3.45 11.11 22.28
C MET A 223 3.56 9.67 21.80
N GLN A 224 2.78 8.76 22.37
CA GLN A 224 2.75 7.36 21.97
C GLN A 224 2.24 7.19 20.53
N PHE A 225 1.18 7.92 20.16
CA PHE A 225 0.65 7.92 18.80
C PHE A 225 1.68 8.44 17.78
N ILE A 226 2.31 9.60 18.06
CA ILE A 226 3.33 10.19 17.19
C ILE A 226 4.53 9.24 17.04
N PHE A 227 4.98 8.65 18.16
CA PHE A 227 6.08 7.67 18.14
C PHE A 227 5.77 6.47 17.25
N VAL A 228 4.59 5.89 17.38
CA VAL A 228 4.17 4.75 16.57
C VAL A 228 4.11 5.13 15.09
N LEU A 229 3.53 6.28 14.77
CA LEU A 229 3.47 6.77 13.39
C LEU A 229 4.88 6.97 12.82
N ALA A 230 5.79 7.58 13.58
CA ALA A 230 7.19 7.74 13.21
C ALA A 230 7.88 6.40 12.94
N MET A 231 7.64 5.39 13.77
CA MET A 231 8.20 4.03 13.58
C MET A 231 7.64 3.34 12.33
N VAL A 232 6.36 3.51 12.02
CA VAL A 232 5.76 2.99 10.78
C VAL A 232 6.43 3.62 9.56
N PHE A 233 6.60 4.96 9.55
CA PHE A 233 7.28 5.66 8.46
C PHE A 233 8.76 5.33 8.37
N LEU A 234 9.43 5.16 9.50
CA LEU A 234 10.82 4.70 9.54
C LEU A 234 10.96 3.31 8.89
N GLY A 235 10.07 2.38 9.24
CA GLY A 235 10.05 1.05 8.62
C GLY A 235 9.81 1.10 7.11
N ALA A 236 8.83 1.88 6.68
CA ALA A 236 8.53 2.08 5.25
C ALA A 236 9.71 2.74 4.51
N GLY A 237 10.34 3.75 5.11
CA GLY A 237 11.52 4.43 4.55
C GLY A 237 12.72 3.52 4.42
N LEU A 238 13.02 2.71 5.45
CA LEU A 238 14.11 1.72 5.42
C LEU A 238 13.88 0.69 4.32
N MET A 239 12.65 0.21 4.15
CA MET A 239 12.31 -0.68 3.04
C MET A 239 12.48 0.02 1.68
N ALA A 240 11.97 1.24 1.51
CA ALA A 240 12.12 2.01 0.27
C ALA A 240 13.59 2.25 -0.10
N VAL A 241 14.42 2.63 0.87
CA VAL A 241 15.87 2.83 0.68
C VAL A 241 16.55 1.53 0.30
N SER A 242 16.15 0.39 0.86
CA SER A 242 16.71 -0.93 0.51
C SER A 242 16.47 -1.30 -0.96
N TYR A 243 15.36 -0.85 -1.54
CA TYR A 243 15.08 -1.01 -2.98
C TYR A 243 15.81 0.01 -3.86
N THR A 244 16.14 1.21 -3.33
CA THR A 244 16.77 2.30 -4.11
C THR A 244 18.29 2.28 -4.05
N HIS A 245 18.93 1.74 -3.02
CA HIS A 245 20.41 1.61 -2.92
C HIS A 245 21.02 0.67 -3.95
N LEU A 246 20.22 -0.15 -4.60
CA LEU A 246 20.63 -0.88 -5.80
C LEU A 246 20.92 0.09 -6.97
N ARG A 247 20.41 1.31 -6.92
CA ARG A 247 20.60 2.35 -7.94
C ARG A 247 21.93 3.11 -7.83
N ALA A 248 22.51 3.20 -6.65
CA ALA A 248 23.73 4.00 -6.42
C ALA A 248 25.04 3.26 -6.75
N HIS A 249 25.04 1.92 -6.72
CA HIS A 249 26.23 1.14 -7.02
C HIS A 249 26.55 1.06 -8.52
N GLU A 250 25.56 1.28 -9.40
CA GLU A 250 25.79 1.23 -10.86
C GLU A 250 26.30 2.54 -11.43
N THR A 251 25.99 3.69 -10.83
CA THR A 251 26.53 5.00 -11.26
C THR A 251 28.02 5.16 -10.93
N LEU A 252 28.54 4.44 -9.92
CA LEU A 252 29.96 4.46 -9.55
C LEU A 252 30.80 3.41 -10.31
N ALA A 253 30.17 2.40 -10.90
CA ALA A 253 30.87 1.38 -11.70
C ALA A 253 30.97 1.75 -13.19
N ASN A 254 30.26 2.79 -13.63
CA ASN A 254 30.24 3.31 -15.00
C ASN A 254 30.96 4.68 -15.16
N LEU A 255 31.71 5.12 -14.14
CA LEU A 255 32.70 6.20 -14.19
C LEU A 255 34.11 5.64 -14.14
#